data_06ba3aace037aa86c9e26ba9ce6d2f4f
#
_entry.id   06ba3aace037aa86c9e26ba9ce6d2f4f
#
_cell.length_a   1.000
_cell.length_b   1.000
_cell.length_c   1.000
_cell.angle_alpha   90.00
_cell.angle_beta   90.00
_cell.angle_gamma   90.00
#
_symmetry.space_group_name_H-M   'P 1'
#
loop_
_entity.id
_entity.type
_entity.pdbx_description
1 polymer ?
#
loop_
_entity_poly.entity_id
_entity_poly.type
_entity_poly.pdbx_seq_one_letter_code
_entity_poly.pdbx_strand_id
1 'polypeptide(L)'
;MKMKMITALFVLSLGTTASFAQTGASDGSRFGHGEDSIRCLKNISIYTEYVKTNNFKDAYTPWMSVFTEAPKAQVSTYTNGAKILRALIAGEKDAAKQKQYFNELMKVHDQRIQYLDDLNKLVKRDATKGSIIGMKAHDYFTMGGQDMNEAYNMFKEAIELEKENSDYFVLQEFMDAAARKMKSDESYKEQFIQDYLFASGVADGALKAATKENDKKLLKVAKDNIDAFFINSGVATCDNLQAIYAPKVEQNKTNLDYLKQVISVMQMLNCTEQEAYFAASEAAHAIEPTAETAVGCGYMYYKKGDMDKCIEYFDQAISFVQD
;
A
#
# COMPACT_ATOMS: atom_id res chain seq x y z
N MET A 1 -93.25 -7.89 11.10
CA MET A 1 -91.95 -8.41 10.64
C MET A 1 -91.18 -7.28 9.93
N LYS A 2 -90.19 -6.70 10.58
CA LYS A 2 -89.39 -5.56 10.01
C LYS A 2 -88.12 -6.11 9.36
N MET A 3 -88.05 -5.99 8.07
CA MET A 3 -86.90 -6.37 7.28
C MET A 3 -85.79 -5.24 7.37
N LYS A 4 -84.63 -5.52 7.93
CA LYS A 4 -83.54 -4.59 7.99
C LYS A 4 -82.74 -4.74 6.70
N MET A 5 -82.68 -3.68 5.88
CA MET A 5 -81.77 -3.55 4.77
C MET A 5 -80.37 -3.28 5.33
N ILE A 6 -79.40 -4.14 5.00
CA ILE A 6 -77.97 -3.95 5.28
C ILE A 6 -77.36 -3.36 4.02
N THR A 7 -76.99 -2.09 4.10
CA THR A 7 -76.23 -1.39 3.05
C THR A 7 -74.79 -1.74 3.24
N ALA A 8 -74.19 -2.56 2.37
CA ALA A 8 -72.76 -2.83 2.36
C ALA A 8 -72.05 -1.67 1.67
N LEU A 9 -71.27 -0.91 2.43
CA LEU A 9 -70.37 0.10 1.92
C LEU A 9 -69.09 -0.62 1.39
N PHE A 10 -68.92 -0.65 0.08
CA PHE A 10 -67.69 -1.07 -0.55
C PHE A 10 -66.64 0.12 -0.48
N VAL A 11 -65.79 0.08 0.49
CA VAL A 11 -64.57 0.99 0.52
C VAL A 11 -63.62 0.48 -0.49
N LEU A 12 -63.53 1.12 -1.67
CA LEU A 12 -62.41 0.95 -2.59
C LEU A 12 -61.19 1.61 -1.95
N SER A 13 -60.34 0.80 -1.32
CA SER A 13 -58.98 1.23 -0.98
C SER A 13 -58.19 1.32 -2.27
N LEU A 14 -58.02 2.54 -2.80
CA LEU A 14 -56.93 2.83 -3.77
C LEU A 14 -55.64 2.63 -3.01
N GLY A 15 -55.08 1.43 -3.08
CA GLY A 15 -53.71 1.16 -2.72
C GLY A 15 -52.81 1.88 -3.71
N THR A 16 -52.33 3.05 -3.33
CA THR A 16 -51.18 3.65 -3.98
C THR A 16 -49.99 2.73 -3.70
N THR A 17 -49.73 1.80 -4.63
CA THR A 17 -48.40 1.13 -4.68
C THR A 17 -47.42 2.24 -4.96
N ALA A 18 -46.77 2.75 -3.90
CA ALA A 18 -45.56 3.52 -4.07
C ALA A 18 -44.57 2.56 -4.75
N SER A 19 -44.41 2.69 -6.07
CA SER A 19 -43.31 2.05 -6.78
C SER A 19 -42.04 2.67 -6.24
N PHE A 20 -41.40 1.98 -5.31
CA PHE A 20 -40.01 2.32 -4.96
C PHE A 20 -39.18 2.13 -6.23
N ALA A 21 -38.78 3.24 -6.83
CA ALA A 21 -37.87 3.19 -7.96
C ALA A 21 -36.58 2.44 -7.54
N GLN A 22 -36.18 1.45 -8.33
CA GLN A 22 -34.98 0.69 -8.06
C GLN A 22 -33.76 1.50 -8.50
N THR A 23 -32.89 1.81 -7.54
CA THR A 23 -31.59 2.47 -7.81
C THR A 23 -30.54 1.46 -8.29
N GLY A 24 -29.49 1.94 -8.94
CA GLY A 24 -28.39 1.09 -9.37
C GLY A 24 -27.71 0.30 -8.24
N ALA A 25 -27.82 0.77 -6.99
CA ALA A 25 -27.33 0.05 -5.81
C ALA A 25 -28.16 -1.19 -5.49
N SER A 26 -29.48 -1.16 -5.73
CA SER A 26 -30.40 -2.25 -5.38
C SER A 26 -30.54 -3.29 -6.49
N ASP A 27 -30.50 -2.89 -7.75
CA ASP A 27 -30.75 -3.77 -8.91
C ASP A 27 -29.49 -4.09 -9.74
N GLY A 28 -28.36 -3.48 -9.38
CA GLY A 28 -27.08 -3.69 -10.08
C GLY A 28 -26.97 -2.98 -11.43
N SER A 29 -27.95 -2.16 -11.82
CA SER A 29 -27.88 -1.36 -13.04
C SER A 29 -26.85 -0.23 -12.90
N ARG A 30 -26.37 0.29 -14.04
CA ARG A 30 -25.33 1.34 -14.04
C ARG A 30 -25.82 2.68 -13.47
N PHE A 31 -27.05 3.09 -13.78
CA PHE A 31 -27.59 4.40 -13.43
C PHE A 31 -28.92 4.35 -12.68
N GLY A 32 -29.49 3.17 -12.44
CA GLY A 32 -30.89 2.99 -12.06
C GLY A 32 -31.81 3.02 -13.27
N HIS A 33 -33.13 3.18 -13.02
CA HIS A 33 -34.18 3.17 -14.04
C HIS A 33 -35.10 4.39 -13.91
N GLY A 34 -35.73 4.77 -15.01
CA GLY A 34 -36.75 5.84 -15.03
C GLY A 34 -36.21 7.16 -14.45
N GLU A 35 -36.91 7.69 -13.46
CA GLU A 35 -36.54 8.95 -12.79
C GLU A 35 -35.21 8.89 -12.04
N ASP A 36 -34.84 7.72 -11.48
CA ASP A 36 -33.56 7.53 -10.81
C ASP A 36 -32.38 7.68 -11.79
N SER A 37 -32.52 7.14 -13.00
CA SER A 37 -31.51 7.30 -14.05
C SER A 37 -31.35 8.77 -14.45
N ILE A 38 -32.46 9.50 -14.61
CA ILE A 38 -32.45 10.93 -14.93
C ILE A 38 -31.77 11.72 -13.81
N ARG A 39 -32.09 11.46 -12.56
CA ARG A 39 -31.49 12.09 -11.37
C ARG A 39 -29.99 11.78 -11.30
N CYS A 40 -29.60 10.52 -11.50
CA CYS A 40 -28.19 10.10 -11.49
C CYS A 40 -27.38 10.86 -12.55
N LEU A 41 -27.81 10.87 -13.80
CA LEU A 41 -27.11 11.56 -14.90
C LEU A 41 -27.07 13.09 -14.69
N LYS A 42 -28.12 13.69 -14.18
CA LYS A 42 -28.14 15.10 -13.79
C LYS A 42 -27.12 15.40 -12.69
N ASN A 43 -27.08 14.60 -11.65
CA ASN A 43 -26.13 14.77 -10.54
C ASN A 43 -24.66 14.57 -11.01
N ILE A 44 -24.41 13.61 -11.91
CA ILE A 44 -23.09 13.44 -12.55
C ILE A 44 -22.67 14.73 -13.25
N SER A 45 -23.54 15.32 -14.05
CA SER A 45 -23.24 16.58 -14.74
C SER A 45 -22.95 17.71 -13.76
N ILE A 46 -23.80 17.89 -12.74
CA ILE A 46 -23.69 18.96 -11.75
C ILE A 46 -22.38 18.86 -10.97
N TYR A 47 -22.09 17.71 -10.34
CA TYR A 47 -20.87 17.62 -9.53
C TYR A 47 -19.60 17.70 -10.39
N THR A 48 -19.64 17.22 -11.63
CA THR A 48 -18.50 17.31 -12.54
C THR A 48 -18.13 18.75 -12.87
N GLU A 49 -19.13 19.61 -13.12
CA GLU A 49 -18.90 21.04 -13.34
C GLU A 49 -18.37 21.75 -12.09
N TYR A 50 -18.91 21.44 -10.91
CA TYR A 50 -18.38 21.97 -9.66
C TYR A 50 -16.93 21.53 -9.39
N VAL A 51 -16.59 20.28 -9.66
CA VAL A 51 -15.21 19.77 -9.51
C VAL A 51 -14.24 20.48 -10.47
N LYS A 52 -14.65 20.74 -11.73
CA LYS A 52 -13.84 21.49 -12.70
C LYS A 52 -13.51 22.91 -12.22
N THR A 53 -14.47 23.53 -11.54
CA THR A 53 -14.31 24.90 -11.01
C THR A 53 -13.78 24.93 -9.57
N ASN A 54 -13.35 23.80 -9.02
CA ASN A 54 -12.89 23.63 -7.64
C ASN A 54 -13.94 24.03 -6.58
N ASN A 55 -15.23 24.02 -6.93
CA ASN A 55 -16.32 24.26 -6.00
C ASN A 55 -16.75 22.98 -5.31
N PHE A 56 -15.89 22.43 -4.46
CA PHE A 56 -16.04 21.11 -3.84
C PHE A 56 -17.22 21.05 -2.85
N LYS A 57 -17.53 22.15 -2.20
CA LYS A 57 -18.64 22.22 -1.25
C LYS A 57 -20.00 21.97 -1.93
N ASP A 58 -20.22 22.59 -3.08
CA ASP A 58 -21.45 22.43 -3.84
C ASP A 58 -21.45 21.10 -4.64
N ALA A 59 -20.26 20.55 -4.93
CA ALA A 59 -20.12 19.24 -5.56
C ALA A 59 -20.53 18.06 -4.65
N TYR A 60 -20.43 18.22 -3.33
CA TYR A 60 -20.56 17.11 -2.37
C TYR A 60 -21.93 16.43 -2.42
N THR A 61 -23.04 17.18 -2.32
CA THR A 61 -24.39 16.60 -2.26
C THR A 61 -24.78 15.83 -3.54
N PRO A 62 -24.64 16.40 -4.76
CA PRO A 62 -24.93 15.68 -5.98
C PRO A 62 -23.97 14.50 -6.21
N TRP A 63 -22.69 14.60 -5.81
CA TRP A 63 -21.75 13.49 -5.87
C TRP A 63 -22.16 12.36 -4.92
N MET A 64 -22.51 12.65 -3.66
CA MET A 64 -22.90 11.65 -2.66
C MET A 64 -24.13 10.86 -3.08
N SER A 65 -25.11 11.52 -3.73
CA SER A 65 -26.27 10.83 -4.31
C SER A 65 -25.83 9.77 -5.33
N VAL A 66 -24.95 10.12 -6.27
CA VAL A 66 -24.44 9.17 -7.29
C VAL A 66 -23.60 8.06 -6.64
N PHE A 67 -22.73 8.41 -5.71
CA PHE A 67 -21.89 7.47 -5.00
C PHE A 67 -22.69 6.40 -4.26
N THR A 68 -23.82 6.80 -3.65
CA THR A 68 -24.68 5.92 -2.87
C THR A 68 -25.67 5.12 -3.75
N GLU A 69 -26.29 5.80 -4.71
CA GLU A 69 -27.41 5.22 -5.47
C GLU A 69 -26.96 4.47 -6.74
N ALA A 70 -25.82 4.84 -7.32
CA ALA A 70 -25.32 4.29 -8.58
C ALA A 70 -23.80 3.98 -8.53
N PRO A 71 -23.37 3.01 -7.72
CA PRO A 71 -21.92 2.74 -7.50
C PRO A 71 -21.18 2.28 -8.74
N LYS A 72 -21.87 1.76 -9.75
CA LYS A 72 -21.28 1.32 -11.02
C LYS A 72 -21.36 2.39 -12.12
N ALA A 73 -21.79 3.62 -11.80
CA ALA A 73 -22.05 4.64 -12.82
C ALA A 73 -20.81 4.97 -13.65
N GLN A 74 -19.69 5.26 -13.01
CA GLN A 74 -18.42 5.59 -13.69
C GLN A 74 -17.22 5.67 -12.73
N VAL A 75 -16.02 5.47 -13.26
CA VAL A 75 -14.77 5.57 -12.47
C VAL A 75 -14.59 6.96 -11.86
N SER A 76 -14.99 8.02 -12.58
CA SER A 76 -14.86 9.40 -12.09
C SER A 76 -15.73 9.72 -10.88
N THR A 77 -16.75 8.91 -10.55
CA THR A 77 -17.46 9.03 -9.27
C THR A 77 -16.52 8.84 -8.09
N TYR A 78 -15.56 7.91 -8.20
CA TYR A 78 -14.57 7.61 -7.16
C TYR A 78 -13.41 8.60 -7.15
N THR A 79 -12.84 8.91 -8.31
CA THR A 79 -11.70 9.85 -8.39
C THR A 79 -12.08 11.29 -8.05
N ASN A 80 -13.25 11.76 -8.50
CA ASN A 80 -13.78 13.06 -8.10
C ASN A 80 -14.23 13.05 -6.64
N GLY A 81 -14.82 11.95 -6.15
CA GLY A 81 -15.20 11.81 -4.75
C GLY A 81 -14.03 11.97 -3.81
N ALA A 82 -12.92 11.28 -4.08
CA ALA A 82 -11.69 11.45 -3.31
C ALA A 82 -11.19 12.91 -3.37
N LYS A 83 -11.21 13.55 -4.55
CA LYS A 83 -10.81 14.96 -4.70
C LYS A 83 -11.71 15.91 -3.89
N ILE A 84 -13.03 15.71 -3.93
CA ILE A 84 -14.00 16.49 -3.16
C ILE A 84 -13.73 16.35 -1.67
N LEU A 85 -13.61 15.11 -1.17
CA LEU A 85 -13.47 14.83 0.26
C LEU A 85 -12.12 15.33 0.81
N ARG A 86 -11.00 15.18 0.08
CA ARG A 86 -9.71 15.77 0.46
C ARG A 86 -9.81 17.28 0.63
N ALA A 87 -10.47 17.95 -0.30
CA ALA A 87 -10.64 19.41 -0.23
C ALA A 87 -11.55 19.82 0.96
N LEU A 88 -12.62 19.07 1.22
CA LEU A 88 -13.50 19.32 2.36
C LEU A 88 -12.79 19.07 3.69
N ILE A 89 -12.00 18.00 3.83
CA ILE A 89 -11.19 17.73 5.02
C ILE A 89 -10.23 18.89 5.28
N ALA A 90 -9.51 19.34 4.26
CA ALA A 90 -8.54 20.43 4.37
C ALA A 90 -9.17 21.77 4.73
N GLY A 91 -10.40 22.04 4.29
CA GLY A 91 -11.11 23.31 4.52
C GLY A 91 -12.02 23.32 5.75
N GLU A 92 -12.30 22.19 6.36
CA GLU A 92 -13.24 22.09 7.50
C GLU A 92 -12.51 22.41 8.81
N LYS A 93 -13.22 23.11 9.71
CA LYS A 93 -12.72 23.46 11.04
C LYS A 93 -13.35 22.62 12.15
N ASP A 94 -14.54 22.05 11.87
CA ASP A 94 -15.25 21.20 12.81
C ASP A 94 -14.64 19.78 12.77
N ALA A 95 -14.04 19.34 13.87
CA ALA A 95 -13.36 18.05 13.97
C ALA A 95 -14.29 16.85 13.71
N ALA A 96 -15.59 16.96 14.08
CA ALA A 96 -16.55 15.88 13.85
C ALA A 96 -16.86 15.74 12.35
N LYS A 97 -17.00 16.87 11.65
CA LYS A 97 -17.18 16.87 10.19
C LYS A 97 -15.90 16.43 9.44
N GLN A 98 -14.74 16.86 9.89
CA GLN A 98 -13.47 16.36 9.31
C GLN A 98 -13.41 14.84 9.41
N LYS A 99 -13.73 14.28 10.58
CA LYS A 99 -13.75 12.83 10.80
C LYS A 99 -14.83 12.15 9.92
N GLN A 100 -16.00 12.77 9.74
CA GLN A 100 -17.03 12.26 8.83
C GLN A 100 -16.50 12.18 7.40
N TYR A 101 -15.93 13.26 6.86
CA TYR A 101 -15.38 13.29 5.50
C TYR A 101 -14.22 12.31 5.33
N PHE A 102 -13.37 12.16 6.35
CA PHE A 102 -12.31 11.16 6.35
C PHE A 102 -12.88 9.73 6.24
N ASN A 103 -13.88 9.39 7.05
CA ASN A 103 -14.53 8.07 6.98
C ASN A 103 -15.18 7.81 5.63
N GLU A 104 -15.77 8.84 5.03
CA GLU A 104 -16.34 8.75 3.69
C GLU A 104 -15.26 8.57 2.62
N LEU A 105 -14.10 9.24 2.76
CA LEU A 105 -12.96 9.06 1.88
C LEU A 105 -12.44 7.61 1.90
N MET A 106 -12.34 7.00 3.07
CA MET A 106 -12.00 5.57 3.19
C MET A 106 -13.02 4.68 2.48
N LYS A 107 -14.33 4.96 2.66
CA LYS A 107 -15.40 4.23 1.98
C LYS A 107 -15.35 4.38 0.45
N VAL A 108 -14.90 5.53 -0.07
CA VAL A 108 -14.74 5.73 -1.52
C VAL A 108 -13.78 4.71 -2.10
N HIS A 109 -12.65 4.47 -1.44
CA HIS A 109 -11.67 3.47 -1.89
C HIS A 109 -12.21 2.05 -1.74
N ASP A 110 -12.84 1.73 -0.61
CA ASP A 110 -13.41 0.40 -0.35
C ASP A 110 -14.48 0.03 -1.38
N GLN A 111 -15.40 0.95 -1.65
CA GLN A 111 -16.46 0.75 -2.64
C GLN A 111 -15.89 0.66 -4.07
N ARG A 112 -14.83 1.43 -4.38
CA ARG A 112 -14.14 1.31 -5.67
C ARG A 112 -13.53 -0.07 -5.87
N ILE A 113 -12.93 -0.66 -4.83
CA ILE A 113 -12.41 -2.04 -4.85
C ILE A 113 -13.57 -3.03 -5.03
N GLN A 114 -14.68 -2.84 -4.30
CA GLN A 114 -15.86 -3.71 -4.39
C GLN A 114 -16.44 -3.82 -5.81
N TYR A 115 -16.43 -2.71 -6.56
CA TYR A 115 -16.96 -2.65 -7.93
C TYR A 115 -15.88 -2.58 -9.01
N LEU A 116 -14.63 -2.95 -8.68
CA LEU A 116 -13.47 -2.78 -9.55
C LEU A 116 -13.65 -3.40 -10.93
N ASP A 117 -14.11 -4.66 -10.98
CA ASP A 117 -14.30 -5.38 -12.26
C ASP A 117 -15.36 -4.72 -13.16
N ASP A 118 -16.44 -4.23 -12.57
CA ASP A 118 -17.49 -3.54 -13.33
C ASP A 118 -17.00 -2.17 -13.82
N LEU A 119 -16.23 -1.46 -13.00
CA LEU A 119 -15.67 -0.16 -13.36
C LEU A 119 -14.58 -0.24 -14.43
N ASN A 120 -13.75 -1.28 -14.38
CA ASN A 120 -12.71 -1.51 -15.38
C ASN A 120 -13.29 -1.78 -16.77
N LYS A 121 -14.47 -2.41 -16.88
CA LYS A 121 -15.19 -2.58 -18.16
C LYS A 121 -15.58 -1.25 -18.83
N LEU A 122 -15.56 -0.14 -18.08
CA LEU A 122 -15.97 1.18 -18.59
C LEU A 122 -14.81 2.02 -19.12
N VAL A 123 -13.57 1.58 -18.96
CA VAL A 123 -12.37 2.36 -19.26
C VAL A 123 -11.39 1.56 -20.11
N LYS A 124 -10.46 2.26 -20.78
CA LYS A 124 -9.44 1.61 -21.62
C LYS A 124 -8.25 1.08 -20.83
N ARG A 125 -8.00 1.63 -19.67
CA ARG A 125 -6.90 1.25 -18.79
C ARG A 125 -7.48 0.87 -17.44
N ASP A 126 -7.27 -0.36 -17.07
CA ASP A 126 -7.75 -0.91 -15.82
C ASP A 126 -6.97 -0.31 -14.63
N ALA A 127 -7.69 -0.06 -13.54
CA ALA A 127 -7.08 0.12 -12.24
C ALA A 127 -6.83 -1.26 -11.62
N THR A 128 -5.82 -1.36 -10.79
CA THR A 128 -5.52 -2.57 -10.03
C THR A 128 -6.00 -2.40 -8.58
N LYS A 129 -6.23 -3.52 -7.89
CA LYS A 129 -6.56 -3.50 -6.45
C LYS A 129 -5.45 -2.82 -5.65
N GLY A 130 -4.18 -3.15 -5.96
CA GLY A 130 -3.03 -2.60 -5.26
C GLY A 130 -2.90 -1.09 -5.45
N SER A 131 -3.12 -0.56 -6.65
CA SER A 131 -3.10 0.90 -6.88
C SER A 131 -4.18 1.65 -6.10
N ILE A 132 -5.37 1.05 -5.91
CA ILE A 132 -6.45 1.67 -5.12
C ILE A 132 -6.12 1.59 -3.62
N ILE A 133 -5.56 0.47 -3.14
CA ILE A 133 -5.10 0.33 -1.74
C ILE A 133 -3.99 1.33 -1.46
N GLY A 134 -3.03 1.52 -2.38
CA GLY A 134 -1.96 2.51 -2.24
C GLY A 134 -2.50 3.93 -2.09
N MET A 135 -3.49 4.31 -2.90
CA MET A 135 -4.18 5.59 -2.75
C MET A 135 -4.96 5.70 -1.44
N LYS A 136 -5.61 4.62 -0.98
CA LYS A 136 -6.28 4.57 0.33
C LYS A 136 -5.29 4.78 1.46
N ALA A 137 -4.15 4.09 1.40
CA ALA A 137 -3.07 4.22 2.37
C ALA A 137 -2.53 5.66 2.44
N HIS A 138 -2.28 6.27 1.27
CA HIS A 138 -1.88 7.66 1.17
C HIS A 138 -2.88 8.62 1.83
N ASP A 139 -4.17 8.48 1.50
CA ASP A 139 -5.21 9.30 2.09
C ASP A 139 -5.35 9.07 3.60
N TYR A 140 -5.26 7.83 4.04
CA TYR A 140 -5.27 7.49 5.46
C TYR A 140 -4.10 8.15 6.19
N PHE A 141 -2.91 8.03 5.65
CA PHE A 141 -1.68 8.51 6.25
C PHE A 141 -1.61 10.05 6.32
N THR A 142 -2.13 10.73 5.28
CA THR A 142 -1.99 12.19 5.14
C THR A 142 -3.20 12.98 5.61
N MET A 143 -4.40 12.36 5.68
CA MET A 143 -5.66 13.07 5.93
C MET A 143 -6.24 12.83 7.34
N GLY A 144 -5.57 12.09 8.22
CA GLY A 144 -5.99 11.99 9.61
C GLY A 144 -6.16 10.59 10.19
N GLY A 145 -5.64 9.57 9.54
CA GLY A 145 -5.55 8.22 10.09
C GLY A 145 -4.72 8.20 11.38
N GLN A 146 -5.22 7.55 12.41
CA GLN A 146 -4.61 7.57 13.75
C GLN A 146 -3.76 6.33 14.04
N ASP A 147 -4.02 5.21 13.36
CA ASP A 147 -3.29 3.96 13.57
C ASP A 147 -2.19 3.79 12.51
N MET A 148 -0.94 3.92 12.97
CA MET A 148 0.22 3.78 12.10
C MET A 148 0.39 2.34 11.59
N ASN A 149 -0.09 1.33 12.32
CA ASN A 149 -0.06 -0.05 11.86
C ASN A 149 -1.03 -0.27 10.71
N GLU A 150 -2.20 0.38 10.74
CA GLU A 150 -3.17 0.30 9.65
C GLU A 150 -2.58 0.92 8.36
N ALA A 151 -1.99 2.12 8.45
CA ALA A 151 -1.30 2.75 7.32
C ALA A 151 -0.19 1.86 6.76
N TYR A 152 0.70 1.37 7.62
CA TYR A 152 1.80 0.48 7.26
C TYR A 152 1.30 -0.78 6.52
N ASN A 153 0.28 -1.44 7.07
CA ASN A 153 -0.25 -2.68 6.48
C ASN A 153 -0.87 -2.43 5.09
N MET A 154 -1.59 -1.33 4.92
CA MET A 154 -2.16 -0.96 3.62
C MET A 154 -1.06 -0.64 2.59
N PHE A 155 -0.02 0.10 2.96
CA PHE A 155 1.11 0.36 2.07
C PHE A 155 1.82 -0.94 1.67
N LYS A 156 2.08 -1.82 2.64
CA LYS A 156 2.73 -3.11 2.39
C LYS A 156 1.91 -3.97 1.44
N GLU A 157 0.59 -4.13 1.67
CA GLU A 157 -0.31 -4.87 0.77
C GLU A 157 -0.29 -4.26 -0.65
N ALA A 158 -0.33 -2.94 -0.77
CA ALA A 158 -0.28 -2.27 -2.07
C ALA A 158 1.02 -2.59 -2.83
N ILE A 159 2.18 -2.52 -2.16
CA ILE A 159 3.48 -2.81 -2.76
C ILE A 159 3.60 -4.29 -3.14
N GLU A 160 3.14 -5.20 -2.30
CA GLU A 160 3.15 -6.64 -2.58
C GLU A 160 2.30 -7.01 -3.82
N LEU A 161 1.19 -6.30 -4.04
CA LEU A 161 0.33 -6.50 -5.20
C LEU A 161 0.89 -5.87 -6.49
N GLU A 162 1.45 -4.67 -6.40
CA GLU A 162 1.90 -3.89 -7.56
C GLU A 162 3.36 -4.16 -7.94
N LYS A 163 4.20 -4.53 -6.99
CA LYS A 163 5.64 -4.76 -7.18
C LYS A 163 6.29 -3.56 -7.89
N GLU A 164 6.98 -3.80 -9.01
CA GLU A 164 7.66 -2.76 -9.79
C GLU A 164 6.70 -1.72 -10.42
N ASN A 165 5.38 -1.97 -10.38
CA ASN A 165 4.37 -1.01 -10.79
C ASN A 165 3.89 -0.12 -9.63
N SER A 166 4.46 -0.26 -8.43
CA SER A 166 4.11 0.57 -7.28
C SER A 166 4.34 2.05 -7.56
N ASP A 167 3.39 2.88 -7.15
CA ASP A 167 3.55 4.31 -7.25
C ASP A 167 4.67 4.80 -6.31
N TYR A 168 5.48 5.75 -6.78
CA TYR A 168 6.65 6.29 -6.07
C TYR A 168 6.31 6.79 -4.64
N PHE A 169 5.14 7.43 -4.47
CA PHE A 169 4.72 7.93 -3.16
C PHE A 169 4.35 6.81 -2.19
N VAL A 170 3.81 5.70 -2.67
CA VAL A 170 3.47 4.52 -1.86
C VAL A 170 4.75 3.91 -1.26
N LEU A 171 5.82 3.80 -2.06
CA LEU A 171 7.10 3.26 -1.61
C LEU A 171 7.75 4.14 -0.53
N GLN A 172 7.79 5.46 -0.73
CA GLN A 172 8.40 6.35 0.27
C GLN A 172 7.57 6.50 1.54
N GLU A 173 6.23 6.54 1.43
CA GLU A 173 5.34 6.68 2.59
C GLU A 173 5.26 5.38 3.40
N PHE A 174 5.45 4.22 2.77
CA PHE A 174 5.66 2.96 3.49
C PHE A 174 6.87 3.06 4.43
N MET A 175 8.00 3.58 3.95
CA MET A 175 9.20 3.73 4.78
C MET A 175 9.04 4.80 5.86
N ASP A 176 8.31 5.89 5.59
CA ASP A 176 7.97 6.87 6.65
C ASP A 176 7.11 6.21 7.75
N ALA A 177 6.09 5.44 7.36
CA ALA A 177 5.25 4.71 8.32
C ALA A 177 6.08 3.69 9.13
N ALA A 178 6.97 2.93 8.49
CA ALA A 178 7.87 1.99 9.14
C ALA A 178 8.85 2.71 10.11
N ALA A 179 9.40 3.87 9.71
CA ALA A 179 10.28 4.66 10.57
C ALA A 179 9.55 5.21 11.82
N ARG A 180 8.29 5.62 11.68
CA ARG A 180 7.46 6.05 12.83
C ARG A 180 7.16 4.89 13.76
N LYS A 181 6.88 3.69 13.24
CA LYS A 181 6.72 2.47 14.05
C LYS A 181 7.98 2.18 14.84
N MET A 182 9.15 2.20 14.21
CA MET A 182 10.41 1.93 14.86
C MET A 182 10.70 2.93 16.00
N LYS A 183 10.35 4.21 15.84
CA LYS A 183 10.51 5.22 16.91
C LYS A 183 9.66 4.93 18.13
N SER A 184 8.51 4.26 17.97
CA SER A 184 7.60 3.90 19.08
C SER A 184 7.91 2.54 19.69
N ASP A 185 8.63 1.66 18.97
CA ASP A 185 8.94 0.29 19.39
C ASP A 185 10.35 -0.10 18.93
N GLU A 186 11.30 -0.12 19.89
CA GLU A 186 12.68 -0.51 19.61
C GLU A 186 12.84 -1.97 19.17
N SER A 187 11.91 -2.84 19.51
CA SER A 187 11.93 -4.24 19.07
C SER A 187 11.70 -4.39 17.56
N TYR A 188 11.20 -3.32 16.92
CA TYR A 188 10.90 -3.28 15.48
C TYR A 188 12.16 -3.07 14.59
N LYS A 189 13.34 -2.85 15.16
CA LYS A 189 14.57 -2.51 14.41
C LYS A 189 14.91 -3.51 13.31
N GLU A 190 14.83 -4.81 13.58
CA GLU A 190 15.10 -5.82 12.56
C GLU A 190 14.07 -5.82 11.43
N GLN A 191 12.78 -5.73 11.79
CA GLN A 191 11.73 -5.64 10.78
C GLN A 191 11.89 -4.37 9.93
N PHE A 192 12.30 -3.26 10.52
CA PHE A 192 12.58 -2.02 9.79
C PHE A 192 13.69 -2.18 8.75
N ILE A 193 14.73 -2.96 9.06
CA ILE A 193 15.77 -3.31 8.06
C ILE A 193 15.16 -4.12 6.91
N GLN A 194 14.29 -5.08 7.22
CA GLN A 194 13.61 -5.88 6.19
C GLN A 194 12.67 -5.02 5.33
N ASP A 195 11.96 -4.09 5.95
CA ASP A 195 11.09 -3.14 5.24
C ASP A 195 11.90 -2.23 4.30
N TYR A 196 13.10 -1.79 4.75
CA TYR A 196 14.02 -1.05 3.89
C TYR A 196 14.47 -1.86 2.68
N LEU A 197 14.92 -3.10 2.89
CA LEU A 197 15.36 -3.97 1.81
C LEU A 197 14.23 -4.21 0.79
N PHE A 198 13.03 -4.47 1.30
CA PHE A 198 11.85 -4.68 0.48
C PHE A 198 11.51 -3.44 -0.34
N ALA A 199 11.35 -2.28 0.29
CA ALA A 199 11.00 -1.04 -0.40
C ALA A 199 12.10 -0.60 -1.39
N SER A 200 13.36 -0.68 -0.98
CA SER A 200 14.53 -0.34 -1.78
C SER A 200 14.64 -1.24 -3.02
N GLY A 201 14.49 -2.56 -2.84
CA GLY A 201 14.51 -3.53 -3.95
C GLY A 201 13.37 -3.30 -4.96
N VAL A 202 12.15 -3.03 -4.48
CA VAL A 202 11.02 -2.69 -5.36
C VAL A 202 11.27 -1.37 -6.10
N ALA A 203 11.80 -0.34 -5.42
CA ALA A 203 12.13 0.94 -6.04
C ALA A 203 13.19 0.80 -7.14
N ASP A 204 14.22 -0.02 -6.93
CA ASP A 204 15.25 -0.33 -7.93
C ASP A 204 14.67 -1.08 -9.13
N GLY A 205 13.77 -2.05 -8.90
CA GLY A 205 13.03 -2.74 -9.95
C GLY A 205 12.17 -1.78 -10.77
N ALA A 206 11.41 -0.92 -10.09
CA ALA A 206 10.56 0.10 -10.72
C ALA A 206 11.38 1.10 -11.56
N LEU A 207 12.54 1.54 -11.06
CA LEU A 207 13.45 2.43 -11.79
C LEU A 207 13.98 1.78 -13.07
N LYS A 208 14.32 0.49 -13.03
CA LYS A 208 14.76 -0.27 -14.22
C LYS A 208 13.63 -0.45 -15.24
N ALA A 209 12.39 -0.65 -14.77
CA ALA A 209 11.22 -0.84 -15.62
C ALA A 209 10.67 0.47 -16.20
N ALA A 210 10.93 1.60 -15.57
CA ALA A 210 10.39 2.90 -15.97
C ALA A 210 10.92 3.34 -17.35
N THR A 211 10.01 3.70 -18.25
CA THR A 211 10.35 4.17 -19.62
C THR A 211 10.26 5.68 -19.77
N LYS A 212 9.45 6.34 -18.94
CA LYS A 212 9.24 7.80 -19.02
C LYS A 212 10.21 8.51 -18.07
N GLU A 213 10.85 9.56 -18.55
CA GLU A 213 11.81 10.34 -17.75
C GLU A 213 11.21 10.95 -16.49
N ASN A 214 9.94 11.38 -16.53
CA ASN A 214 9.28 11.91 -15.33
C ASN A 214 9.08 10.84 -14.27
N ASP A 215 8.69 9.62 -14.67
CA ASP A 215 8.49 8.50 -13.74
C ASP A 215 9.84 8.10 -13.11
N LYS A 216 10.91 8.03 -13.90
CA LYS A 216 12.27 7.78 -13.41
C LYS A 216 12.71 8.82 -12.38
N LYS A 217 12.44 10.12 -12.67
CA LYS A 217 12.78 11.20 -11.74
C LYS A 217 12.04 11.06 -10.40
N LEU A 218 10.74 10.78 -10.43
CA LEU A 218 9.92 10.61 -9.22
C LEU A 218 10.34 9.37 -8.43
N LEU A 219 10.59 8.25 -9.10
CA LEU A 219 11.07 7.02 -8.47
C LEU A 219 12.47 7.21 -7.87
N LYS A 220 13.36 7.96 -8.54
CA LYS A 220 14.67 8.29 -7.97
C LYS A 220 14.54 9.10 -6.68
N VAL A 221 13.70 10.12 -6.65
CA VAL A 221 13.43 10.90 -5.43
C VAL A 221 12.86 10.01 -4.33
N ALA A 222 11.93 9.11 -4.67
CA ALA A 222 11.40 8.16 -3.70
C ALA A 222 12.49 7.23 -3.13
N LYS A 223 13.38 6.71 -3.99
CA LYS A 223 14.52 5.89 -3.55
C LYS A 223 15.47 6.65 -2.64
N ASP A 224 15.82 7.89 -3.00
CA ASP A 224 16.66 8.76 -2.18
C ASP A 224 16.02 9.01 -0.79
N ASN A 225 14.69 9.18 -0.73
CA ASN A 225 13.96 9.32 0.53
C ASN A 225 13.94 8.01 1.35
N ILE A 226 13.73 6.86 0.71
CA ILE A 226 13.79 5.54 1.35
C ILE A 226 15.16 5.35 2.01
N ASP A 227 16.24 5.62 1.28
CA ASP A 227 17.61 5.52 1.79
C ASP A 227 17.85 6.50 2.94
N ALA A 228 17.33 7.73 2.85
CA ALA A 228 17.44 8.73 3.90
C ALA A 228 16.71 8.31 5.19
N PHE A 229 15.50 7.73 5.10
CA PHE A 229 14.81 7.20 6.28
C PHE A 229 15.64 6.10 6.97
N PHE A 230 16.27 5.23 6.20
CA PHE A 230 17.07 4.15 6.73
C PHE A 230 18.37 4.67 7.38
N ILE A 231 19.11 5.54 6.70
CA ILE A 231 20.36 6.12 7.21
C ILE A 231 20.11 6.94 8.48
N ASN A 232 19.06 7.78 8.48
CA ASN A 232 18.74 8.64 9.62
C ASN A 232 18.10 7.90 10.80
N SER A 233 17.72 6.64 10.63
CA SER A 233 17.15 5.81 11.69
C SER A 233 18.15 5.46 12.80
N GLY A 234 19.44 5.53 12.50
CA GLY A 234 20.53 5.07 13.37
C GLY A 234 20.71 3.54 13.40
N VAL A 235 19.88 2.77 12.69
CA VAL A 235 20.00 1.30 12.61
C VAL A 235 21.10 0.87 11.63
N ALA A 236 21.42 1.70 10.66
CA ALA A 236 22.35 1.42 9.55
C ALA A 236 23.85 1.47 9.94
N THR A 237 24.20 1.38 11.22
CA THR A 237 25.59 1.31 11.66
C THR A 237 26.03 -0.14 11.86
N CYS A 238 27.32 -0.43 11.60
CA CYS A 238 27.82 -1.80 11.73
C CYS A 238 27.69 -2.34 13.15
N ASP A 239 27.85 -1.50 14.18
CA ASP A 239 27.68 -1.91 15.58
C ASP A 239 26.23 -2.28 15.90
N ASN A 240 25.25 -1.50 15.38
CA ASN A 240 23.84 -1.80 15.56
C ASN A 240 23.44 -3.08 14.80
N LEU A 241 23.93 -3.27 13.57
CA LEU A 241 23.68 -4.49 12.81
C LEU A 241 24.30 -5.71 13.50
N GLN A 242 25.52 -5.58 14.01
CA GLN A 242 26.17 -6.62 14.82
C GLN A 242 25.30 -7.00 16.03
N ALA A 243 24.83 -6.01 16.80
CA ALA A 243 24.01 -6.25 17.99
C ALA A 243 22.66 -6.91 17.66
N ILE A 244 22.07 -6.56 16.53
CA ILE A 244 20.77 -7.13 16.05
C ILE A 244 20.95 -8.56 15.56
N TYR A 245 21.98 -8.78 14.71
CA TYR A 245 22.09 -10.04 13.97
C TYR A 245 22.86 -11.13 14.69
N ALA A 246 23.88 -10.81 15.51
CA ALA A 246 24.70 -11.82 16.17
C ALA A 246 23.90 -12.87 16.97
N PRO A 247 22.97 -12.48 17.87
CA PRO A 247 22.18 -13.46 18.61
C PRO A 247 21.21 -14.25 17.71
N LYS A 248 20.77 -13.67 16.61
CA LYS A 248 19.77 -14.27 15.72
C LYS A 248 20.38 -15.22 14.69
N VAL A 249 21.60 -14.96 14.22
CA VAL A 249 22.36 -15.89 13.38
C VAL A 249 22.55 -17.20 14.11
N GLU A 250 22.91 -17.17 15.40
CA GLU A 250 23.06 -18.35 16.22
C GLU A 250 21.76 -19.17 16.32
N GLN A 251 20.62 -18.48 16.50
CA GLN A 251 19.30 -19.11 16.57
C GLN A 251 18.80 -19.68 15.22
N ASN A 252 19.32 -19.16 14.10
CA ASN A 252 18.87 -19.47 12.74
C ASN A 252 19.95 -20.14 11.88
N LYS A 253 20.91 -20.84 12.49
CA LYS A 253 22.04 -21.49 11.78
C LYS A 253 21.64 -22.47 10.68
N THR A 254 20.44 -23.01 10.71
CA THR A 254 19.92 -23.94 9.70
C THR A 254 18.94 -23.29 8.72
N ASN A 255 18.67 -22.00 8.85
CA ASN A 255 17.77 -21.25 7.96
C ASN A 255 18.59 -20.49 6.90
N LEU A 256 18.81 -21.14 5.76
CA LEU A 256 19.64 -20.61 4.69
C LEU A 256 19.14 -19.24 4.18
N ASP A 257 17.84 -19.05 4.02
CA ASP A 257 17.25 -17.80 3.52
C ASP A 257 17.54 -16.65 4.48
N TYR A 258 17.39 -16.89 5.80
CA TYR A 258 17.73 -15.91 6.82
C TYR A 258 19.23 -15.54 6.80
N LEU A 259 20.10 -16.55 6.70
CA LEU A 259 21.56 -16.34 6.65
C LEU A 259 21.97 -15.53 5.41
N LYS A 260 21.44 -15.87 4.24
CA LYS A 260 21.65 -15.10 2.99
C LYS A 260 21.19 -13.65 3.13
N GLN A 261 20.07 -13.43 3.81
CA GLN A 261 19.55 -12.10 4.07
C GLN A 261 20.48 -11.28 4.97
N VAL A 262 21.00 -11.86 6.05
CA VAL A 262 21.99 -11.19 6.93
C VAL A 262 23.26 -10.84 6.13
N ILE A 263 23.81 -11.78 5.35
CA ILE A 263 24.98 -11.56 4.51
C ILE A 263 24.76 -10.37 3.57
N SER A 264 23.64 -10.38 2.85
CA SER A 264 23.29 -9.32 1.88
C SER A 264 23.18 -7.93 2.53
N VAL A 265 22.54 -7.83 3.71
CA VAL A 265 22.43 -6.57 4.45
C VAL A 265 23.81 -6.07 4.87
N MET A 266 24.62 -6.95 5.45
CA MET A 266 25.95 -6.58 5.95
C MET A 266 26.89 -6.13 4.83
N GLN A 267 26.79 -6.77 3.66
CA GLN A 267 27.56 -6.38 2.46
C GLN A 267 27.08 -5.03 1.91
N MET A 268 25.77 -4.84 1.77
CA MET A 268 25.20 -3.60 1.24
C MET A 268 25.66 -2.38 2.06
N LEU A 269 25.78 -2.55 3.37
CA LEU A 269 26.17 -1.48 4.30
C LEU A 269 27.68 -1.46 4.59
N ASN A 270 28.47 -2.22 3.86
CA ASN A 270 29.93 -2.35 4.04
C ASN A 270 30.32 -2.76 5.47
N CYS A 271 29.53 -3.63 6.10
CA CYS A 271 29.74 -4.13 7.46
C CYS A 271 30.29 -5.57 7.47
N THR A 272 31.07 -5.93 6.47
CA THR A 272 31.63 -7.28 6.25
C THR A 272 32.74 -7.66 7.22
N GLU A 273 33.12 -6.77 8.11
CA GLU A 273 34.12 -7.04 9.14
C GLU A 273 33.53 -7.46 10.49
N GLN A 274 32.21 -7.56 10.59
CA GLN A 274 31.50 -7.89 11.83
C GLN A 274 31.38 -9.40 12.03
N GLU A 275 31.40 -9.84 13.30
CA GLU A 275 31.26 -11.25 13.66
C GLU A 275 29.95 -11.87 13.18
N ALA A 276 28.84 -11.10 13.14
CA ALA A 276 27.56 -11.57 12.61
C ALA A 276 27.65 -11.93 11.12
N TYR A 277 28.40 -11.15 10.33
CA TYR A 277 28.65 -11.45 8.92
C TYR A 277 29.43 -12.77 8.75
N PHE A 278 30.49 -12.94 9.53
CA PHE A 278 31.31 -14.16 9.49
C PHE A 278 30.52 -15.40 9.90
N ALA A 279 29.78 -15.31 11.02
CA ALA A 279 28.96 -16.41 11.50
C ALA A 279 27.85 -16.79 10.51
N ALA A 280 27.21 -15.80 9.88
CA ALA A 280 26.21 -16.04 8.85
C ALA A 280 26.82 -16.68 7.59
N SER A 281 27.99 -16.22 7.16
CA SER A 281 28.71 -16.77 6.00
C SER A 281 29.15 -18.21 6.24
N GLU A 282 29.71 -18.51 7.42
CA GLU A 282 30.11 -19.88 7.80
C GLU A 282 28.93 -20.83 7.85
N ALA A 283 27.82 -20.41 8.50
CA ALA A 283 26.63 -21.24 8.61
C ALA A 283 25.95 -21.45 7.23
N ALA A 284 25.86 -20.42 6.40
CA ALA A 284 25.32 -20.54 5.05
C ALA A 284 26.19 -21.42 4.15
N HIS A 285 27.50 -21.27 4.23
CA HIS A 285 28.47 -22.08 3.47
C HIS A 285 28.38 -23.57 3.82
N ALA A 286 28.16 -23.88 5.09
CA ALA A 286 27.95 -25.27 5.53
C ALA A 286 26.69 -25.94 4.97
N ILE A 287 25.68 -25.13 4.59
CA ILE A 287 24.41 -25.61 4.00
C ILE A 287 24.50 -25.64 2.48
N GLU A 288 24.94 -24.54 1.89
CA GLU A 288 25.03 -24.32 0.43
C GLU A 288 26.29 -23.49 0.12
N PRO A 289 27.41 -24.13 -0.24
CA PRO A 289 28.63 -23.42 -0.61
C PRO A 289 28.43 -22.58 -1.88
N THR A 290 28.80 -21.29 -1.81
CA THR A 290 28.78 -20.35 -2.93
C THR A 290 30.03 -19.49 -2.90
N ALA A 291 30.36 -18.81 -4.02
CA ALA A 291 31.45 -17.84 -4.06
C ALA A 291 31.31 -16.77 -2.95
N GLU A 292 30.10 -16.25 -2.75
CA GLU A 292 29.80 -15.23 -1.76
C GLU A 292 30.05 -15.71 -0.32
N THR A 293 29.55 -16.90 0.03
CA THR A 293 29.74 -17.47 1.37
C THR A 293 31.20 -17.87 1.62
N ALA A 294 31.90 -18.35 0.60
CA ALA A 294 33.33 -18.66 0.67
C ALA A 294 34.19 -17.40 0.91
N VAL A 295 33.87 -16.28 0.24
CA VAL A 295 34.50 -14.98 0.49
C VAL A 295 34.31 -14.54 1.95
N GLY A 296 33.12 -14.66 2.50
CA GLY A 296 32.86 -14.34 3.91
C GLY A 296 33.68 -15.18 4.88
N CYS A 297 33.80 -16.50 4.62
CA CYS A 297 34.66 -17.40 5.39
C CYS A 297 36.16 -17.03 5.25
N GLY A 298 36.59 -16.71 4.06
CA GLY A 298 37.99 -16.28 3.80
C GLY A 298 38.33 -15.05 4.63
N TYR A 299 37.54 -14.02 4.65
CA TYR A 299 37.72 -12.82 5.50
C TYR A 299 37.72 -13.14 6.99
N MET A 300 36.85 -14.05 7.44
CA MET A 300 36.83 -14.50 8.83
C MET A 300 38.18 -15.12 9.23
N TYR A 301 38.72 -16.04 8.44
CA TYR A 301 39.99 -16.70 8.75
C TYR A 301 41.18 -15.75 8.59
N TYR A 302 41.13 -14.79 7.64
CA TYR A 302 42.08 -13.71 7.57
C TYR A 302 42.20 -12.93 8.90
N LYS A 303 41.06 -12.54 9.46
CA LYS A 303 41.00 -11.82 10.75
C LYS A 303 41.49 -12.67 11.92
N LYS A 304 41.22 -13.98 11.88
CA LYS A 304 41.76 -14.93 12.90
C LYS A 304 43.23 -15.22 12.76
N GLY A 305 43.88 -14.74 11.67
CA GLY A 305 45.31 -15.00 11.38
C GLY A 305 45.59 -16.40 10.84
N ASP A 306 44.57 -17.17 10.48
CA ASP A 306 44.65 -18.50 9.87
C ASP A 306 44.75 -18.36 8.34
N MET A 307 45.99 -18.09 7.86
CA MET A 307 46.21 -17.83 6.44
C MET A 307 46.02 -19.05 5.55
N ASP A 308 46.23 -20.24 6.06
CA ASP A 308 46.05 -21.48 5.27
C ASP A 308 44.54 -21.66 4.92
N LYS A 309 43.65 -21.52 5.90
CA LYS A 309 42.23 -21.55 5.67
C LYS A 309 41.71 -20.35 4.89
N CYS A 310 42.30 -19.18 5.11
CA CYS A 310 41.98 -17.98 4.34
C CYS A 310 42.17 -18.23 2.84
N ILE A 311 43.32 -18.78 2.46
CA ILE A 311 43.65 -19.11 1.06
C ILE A 311 42.69 -20.18 0.54
N GLU A 312 42.46 -21.26 1.31
CA GLU A 312 41.58 -22.34 0.94
C GLU A 312 40.16 -21.82 0.56
N TYR A 313 39.56 -20.94 1.38
CA TYR A 313 38.25 -20.40 1.10
C TYR A 313 38.24 -19.42 -0.07
N PHE A 314 39.26 -18.61 -0.27
CA PHE A 314 39.34 -17.76 -1.46
C PHE A 314 39.54 -18.57 -2.75
N ASP A 315 40.31 -19.67 -2.72
CA ASP A 315 40.43 -20.58 -3.86
C ASP A 315 39.08 -21.26 -4.18
N GLN A 316 38.30 -21.65 -3.15
CA GLN A 316 36.95 -22.14 -3.34
C GLN A 316 36.06 -21.07 -3.98
N ALA A 317 36.11 -19.82 -3.51
CA ALA A 317 35.32 -18.72 -4.08
C ALA A 317 35.66 -18.51 -5.58
N ILE A 318 36.93 -18.59 -5.96
CA ILE A 318 37.37 -18.48 -7.35
C ILE A 318 36.81 -19.63 -8.19
N SER A 319 36.82 -20.87 -7.66
CA SER A 319 36.31 -22.03 -8.38
C SER A 319 34.83 -21.93 -8.71
N PHE A 320 34.02 -21.36 -7.83
CA PHE A 320 32.60 -21.15 -8.05
C PHE A 320 32.25 -20.09 -9.12
N VAL A 321 33.22 -19.27 -9.54
CA VAL A 321 33.02 -18.21 -10.55
C VAL A 321 33.50 -18.67 -11.93
N GLN A 322 34.32 -19.73 -11.99
CA GLN A 322 34.91 -20.26 -13.23
C GLN A 322 34.05 -21.35 -13.91
N ASP A 323 33.07 -21.91 -13.18
CA ASP A 323 32.06 -22.84 -13.69
C ASP A 323 30.78 -22.09 -14.12
#